data_ad08c81615923c6cb22711fce9274505
#
_entry.id   ad08c81615923c6cb22711fce9274505
#
_cell.length_a   1.000
_cell.length_b   1.000
_cell.length_c   1.000
_cell.angle_alpha   90.00
_cell.angle_beta   90.00
_cell.angle_gamma   90.00
#
_symmetry.space_group_name_H-M   'P 1'
#
loop_
_entity.id
_entity.type
_entity.pdbx_description
1 polymer ?
#
loop_
_entity_poly.entity_id
_entity_poly.type
_entity_poly.pdbx_seq_one_letter_code
_entity_poly.pdbx_strand_id
1 'polypeptide(L)'
;MLAIFTALHFLVDGICAAVMAAYAVQEPSLAPIVYYFGLYNAIAFGTQWLTGCFLDKKENWIRYAFLFVLVTLGLGTQSALGIKAQTVLLGIGNSVFHVAAGSLVLRRYTTYKELGIFVSSGAVGLALGLNCIVGPYPFLVACSVLCAVVAQRLWRTEIPETVAVKTVLQDLSVDTVPDALFSQKTQQTETKSFCPPETPDRNLPNVSLQWLSGICLVLLLGCIVLRGFGSGGAASPYVMLFPCVFAAGKALGGIICDRVGYSKTILFIFLLSFASLQLSGLVAAVLLVLAFNMTMPLTLRLVHWCNPRYPGMMFGLAAGCLLPGVFYKGFSIPPQGMVVLQFLCLAAAGWLLQKSVKLPDR
;
A
#
# COMPACT_ATOMS: atom_id res chain seq x y z
N MET A 1 -3.08 16.10 4.97
CA MET A 1 -2.05 15.32 4.22
C MET A 1 -2.64 14.07 3.58
N LEU A 2 -3.41 13.22 4.32
CA LEU A 2 -3.99 12.00 3.75
C LEU A 2 -4.76 12.25 2.46
N ALA A 3 -5.71 13.19 2.47
CA ALA A 3 -6.51 13.53 1.28
C ALA A 3 -5.64 13.93 0.07
N ILE A 4 -4.53 14.64 0.30
CA ILE A 4 -3.60 15.04 -0.77
C ILE A 4 -2.86 13.80 -1.31
N PHE A 5 -2.36 12.91 -0.44
CA PHE A 5 -1.70 11.68 -0.89
C PHE A 5 -2.67 10.75 -1.63
N THR A 6 -3.93 10.66 -1.17
CA THR A 6 -4.99 9.90 -1.84
C THR A 6 -5.28 10.48 -3.23
N ALA A 7 -5.40 11.80 -3.35
CA ALA A 7 -5.59 12.47 -4.64
C ALA A 7 -4.37 12.29 -5.56
N LEU A 8 -3.15 12.42 -5.04
CA LEU A 8 -1.93 12.18 -5.80
C LEU A 8 -1.84 10.73 -6.29
N HIS A 9 -2.23 9.75 -5.48
CA HIS A 9 -2.25 8.33 -5.89
C HIS A 9 -3.19 8.12 -7.09
N PHE A 10 -4.39 8.68 -7.03
CA PHE A 10 -5.32 8.69 -8.15
C PHE A 10 -4.71 9.32 -9.42
N LEU A 11 -4.04 10.47 -9.29
CA LEU A 11 -3.48 11.20 -10.43
C LEU A 11 -2.27 10.50 -11.04
N VAL A 12 -1.35 10.00 -10.22
CA VAL A 12 -0.12 9.32 -10.69
C VAL A 12 -0.48 8.06 -11.46
N ASP A 13 -1.36 7.20 -10.90
CA ASP A 13 -1.83 6.01 -11.60
C ASP A 13 -2.60 6.36 -12.86
N GLY A 14 -3.40 7.44 -12.83
CA GLY A 14 -4.12 7.95 -14.00
C GLY A 14 -3.21 8.42 -15.13
N ILE A 15 -2.13 9.18 -14.82
CA ILE A 15 -1.14 9.62 -15.81
C ILE A 15 -0.49 8.43 -16.48
N CYS A 16 0.05 7.51 -15.68
CA CYS A 16 0.76 6.34 -16.20
C CYS A 16 -0.15 5.49 -17.08
N ALA A 17 -1.37 5.24 -16.62
CA ALA A 17 -2.35 4.46 -17.36
C ALA A 17 -2.77 5.12 -18.68
N ALA A 18 -3.00 6.44 -18.67
CA ALA A 18 -3.43 7.18 -19.85
C ALA A 18 -2.35 7.19 -20.95
N VAL A 19 -1.07 7.34 -20.60
CA VAL A 19 0.03 7.27 -21.56
C VAL A 19 0.16 5.87 -22.16
N MET A 20 0.12 4.84 -21.31
CA MET A 20 0.21 3.45 -21.77
C MET A 20 -0.99 3.06 -22.65
N ALA A 21 -2.19 3.53 -22.32
CA ALA A 21 -3.39 3.30 -23.13
C ALA A 21 -3.34 4.03 -24.47
N ALA A 22 -2.88 5.29 -24.49
CA ALA A 22 -2.69 6.05 -25.72
C ALA A 22 -1.72 5.35 -26.68
N TYR A 23 -0.67 4.75 -26.16
CA TYR A 23 0.23 3.91 -26.96
C TYR A 23 -0.47 2.66 -27.48
N ALA A 24 -1.20 1.93 -26.60
CA ALA A 24 -1.88 0.69 -26.99
C ALA A 24 -2.96 0.89 -28.09
N VAL A 25 -3.59 2.06 -28.14
CA VAL A 25 -4.56 2.41 -29.19
C VAL A 25 -3.87 2.63 -30.53
N GLN A 26 -2.63 3.11 -30.54
CA GLN A 26 -1.87 3.42 -31.76
C GLN A 26 -1.08 2.21 -32.28
N GLU A 27 -0.77 1.26 -31.42
CA GLU A 27 0.07 0.10 -31.75
C GLU A 27 -0.80 -1.06 -32.28
N PRO A 28 -0.64 -1.45 -33.56
CA PRO A 28 -1.47 -2.51 -34.15
C PRO A 28 -1.09 -3.91 -33.67
N SER A 29 0.07 -4.09 -33.07
CA SER A 29 0.61 -5.37 -32.66
C SER A 29 0.47 -5.59 -31.14
N LEU A 30 -0.03 -6.77 -30.74
CA LEU A 30 -0.20 -7.13 -29.33
C LEU A 30 1.15 -7.32 -28.61
N ALA A 31 2.18 -7.82 -29.28
CA ALA A 31 3.45 -8.17 -28.65
C ALA A 31 4.19 -6.94 -28.05
N PRO A 32 4.37 -5.79 -28.75
CA PRO A 32 4.91 -4.59 -28.15
C PRO A 32 4.06 -4.05 -27.00
N ILE A 33 2.73 -4.11 -27.10
CA ILE A 33 1.83 -3.68 -26.03
C ILE A 33 2.12 -4.49 -24.75
N VAL A 34 2.10 -5.82 -24.85
CA VAL A 34 2.39 -6.71 -23.70
C VAL A 34 3.78 -6.46 -23.15
N TYR A 35 4.79 -6.26 -24.01
CA TYR A 35 6.15 -5.97 -23.59
C TYR A 35 6.26 -4.68 -22.79
N TYR A 36 5.73 -3.54 -23.29
CA TYR A 36 5.85 -2.26 -22.62
C TYR A 36 4.98 -2.18 -21.34
N PHE A 37 3.78 -2.76 -21.34
CA PHE A 37 3.00 -2.90 -20.10
C PHE A 37 3.71 -3.78 -19.07
N GLY A 38 4.34 -4.88 -19.51
CA GLY A 38 5.17 -5.72 -18.66
C GLY A 38 6.37 -4.97 -18.08
N LEU A 39 7.11 -4.25 -18.93
CA LEU A 39 8.26 -3.43 -18.52
C LEU A 39 7.84 -2.33 -17.54
N TYR A 40 6.73 -1.62 -17.81
CA TYR A 40 6.19 -0.63 -16.88
C TYR A 40 5.91 -1.24 -15.52
N ASN A 41 5.17 -2.35 -15.46
CA ASN A 41 4.84 -3.00 -14.18
C ASN A 41 6.09 -3.52 -13.46
N ALA A 42 7.05 -4.10 -14.18
CA ALA A 42 8.31 -4.55 -13.61
C ALA A 42 9.08 -3.42 -12.93
N ILE A 43 9.13 -2.23 -13.57
CA ILE A 43 9.79 -1.05 -12.99
C ILE A 43 8.90 -0.48 -11.86
N ALA A 44 7.62 -0.21 -12.12
CA ALA A 44 6.72 0.47 -11.19
C ALA A 44 6.55 -0.28 -9.86
N PHE A 45 6.48 -1.61 -9.87
CA PHE A 45 6.30 -2.43 -8.67
C PHE A 45 7.60 -3.11 -8.23
N GLY A 46 8.41 -3.62 -9.17
CA GLY A 46 9.61 -4.40 -8.84
C GLY A 46 10.73 -3.58 -8.22
N THR A 47 10.82 -2.27 -8.49
CA THR A 47 11.86 -1.40 -7.93
C THR A 47 11.44 -0.73 -6.62
N GLN A 48 10.19 -0.85 -6.17
CA GLN A 48 9.69 -0.13 -4.98
C GLN A 48 10.47 -0.50 -3.71
N TRP A 49 10.83 -1.77 -3.52
CA TRP A 49 11.59 -2.19 -2.34
C TRP A 49 13.00 -1.56 -2.29
N LEU A 50 13.66 -1.43 -3.45
CA LEU A 50 14.96 -0.73 -3.56
C LEU A 50 14.81 0.76 -3.27
N THR A 51 13.81 1.40 -3.89
CA THR A 51 13.45 2.80 -3.62
C THR A 51 13.17 3.00 -2.14
N GLY A 52 12.46 2.05 -1.50
CA GLY A 52 12.16 2.08 -0.08
C GLY A 52 13.41 1.99 0.79
N CYS A 53 14.31 1.06 0.49
CA CYS A 53 15.61 0.96 1.18
C CYS A 53 16.41 2.27 1.11
N PHE A 54 16.37 2.93 -0.06
CA PHE A 54 17.08 4.19 -0.27
C PHE A 54 16.44 5.32 0.55
N LEU A 55 15.13 5.51 0.46
CA LEU A 55 14.42 6.58 1.17
C LEU A 55 14.42 6.39 2.69
N ASP A 56 14.37 5.14 3.18
CA ASP A 56 14.46 4.85 4.61
C ASP A 56 15.84 5.16 5.19
N LYS A 57 16.92 5.00 4.40
CA LYS A 57 18.29 5.38 4.81
C LYS A 57 18.56 6.87 4.70
N LYS A 58 17.86 7.55 3.81
CA LYS A 58 18.07 8.96 3.44
C LYS A 58 16.75 9.72 3.55
N GLU A 59 16.17 9.78 4.73
CA GLU A 59 14.83 10.34 4.99
C GLU A 59 14.64 11.77 4.45
N ASN A 60 15.67 12.60 4.51
CA ASN A 60 15.62 13.95 3.95
C ASN A 60 15.31 13.96 2.43
N TRP A 61 15.62 12.86 1.72
CA TRP A 61 15.33 12.75 0.30
C TRP A 61 13.84 12.56 -0.03
N ILE A 62 13.03 12.19 0.96
CA ILE A 62 11.56 12.14 0.81
C ILE A 62 11.02 13.52 0.39
N ARG A 63 11.64 14.61 0.84
CA ARG A 63 11.27 15.99 0.45
C ARG A 63 11.43 16.23 -1.05
N TYR A 64 12.47 15.68 -1.64
CA TYR A 64 12.76 15.80 -3.07
C TYR A 64 12.01 14.77 -3.93
N ALA A 65 11.52 13.68 -3.34
CA ALA A 65 10.86 12.60 -4.06
C ALA A 65 9.67 13.10 -4.89
N PHE A 66 8.85 14.00 -4.35
CA PHE A 66 7.68 14.54 -5.06
C PHE A 66 8.05 15.44 -6.23
N LEU A 67 9.15 16.18 -6.15
CA LEU A 67 9.68 16.95 -7.27
C LEU A 67 10.25 16.02 -8.34
N PHE A 68 10.98 14.98 -7.93
CA PHE A 68 11.50 13.97 -8.85
C PHE A 68 10.37 13.23 -9.57
N VAL A 69 9.28 12.85 -8.86
CA VAL A 69 8.08 12.26 -9.45
C VAL A 69 7.48 13.18 -10.50
N LEU A 70 7.36 14.47 -10.22
CA LEU A 70 6.82 15.44 -11.17
C LEU A 70 7.67 15.53 -12.45
N VAL A 71 8.99 15.58 -12.31
CA VAL A 71 9.92 15.62 -13.46
C VAL A 71 9.80 14.34 -14.30
N THR A 72 9.84 13.17 -13.65
CA THR A 72 9.80 11.88 -14.37
C THR A 72 8.45 11.63 -15.05
N LEU A 73 7.32 11.97 -14.40
CA LEU A 73 6.01 11.89 -15.02
C LEU A 73 5.84 12.92 -16.14
N GLY A 74 6.30 14.16 -15.92
CA GLY A 74 6.24 15.22 -16.94
C GLY A 74 7.04 14.85 -18.20
N LEU A 75 8.24 14.32 -18.06
CA LEU A 75 9.03 13.81 -19.18
C LEU A 75 8.38 12.54 -19.78
N GLY A 76 7.86 11.63 -18.95
CA GLY A 76 7.20 10.41 -19.40
C GLY A 76 5.94 10.65 -20.22
N THR A 77 5.31 11.83 -20.15
CA THR A 77 4.18 12.20 -21.01
C THR A 77 4.57 12.76 -22.37
N GLN A 78 5.88 13.02 -22.61
CA GLN A 78 6.35 13.60 -23.87
C GLN A 78 6.51 12.52 -24.97
N SER A 79 5.65 12.54 -25.96
CA SER A 79 5.66 11.57 -27.07
C SER A 79 6.97 11.58 -27.88
N ALA A 80 7.66 12.71 -27.93
CA ALA A 80 8.96 12.85 -28.60
C ALA A 80 10.07 11.93 -28.06
N LEU A 81 9.94 11.45 -26.80
CA LEU A 81 10.93 10.53 -26.19
C LEU A 81 10.78 9.07 -26.65
N GLY A 82 9.68 8.73 -27.32
CA GLY A 82 9.35 7.36 -27.70
C GLY A 82 8.93 6.47 -26.53
N ILE A 83 8.16 5.44 -26.81
CA ILE A 83 7.47 4.60 -25.82
C ILE A 83 8.43 3.95 -24.80
N LYS A 84 9.61 3.51 -25.22
CA LYS A 84 10.58 2.88 -24.31
C LYS A 84 11.00 3.83 -23.18
N ALA A 85 11.39 5.06 -23.53
CA ALA A 85 11.79 6.06 -22.54
C ALA A 85 10.61 6.50 -21.68
N GLN A 86 9.42 6.71 -22.27
CA GLN A 86 8.18 7.01 -21.54
C GLN A 86 7.88 5.92 -20.50
N THR A 87 7.89 4.65 -20.89
CA THR A 87 7.64 3.50 -20.02
C THR A 87 8.58 3.47 -18.81
N VAL A 88 9.89 3.69 -19.06
CA VAL A 88 10.90 3.69 -17.99
C VAL A 88 10.68 4.87 -17.03
N LEU A 89 10.49 6.09 -17.57
CA LEU A 89 10.27 7.29 -16.75
C LEU A 89 9.00 7.21 -15.92
N LEU A 90 7.88 6.76 -16.51
CA LEU A 90 6.62 6.56 -15.82
C LEU A 90 6.75 5.49 -14.73
N GLY A 91 7.40 4.35 -15.03
CA GLY A 91 7.64 3.29 -14.06
C GLY A 91 8.44 3.75 -12.85
N ILE A 92 9.53 4.51 -13.09
CA ILE A 92 10.36 5.08 -12.01
C ILE A 92 9.57 6.11 -11.21
N GLY A 93 8.87 7.05 -11.87
CA GLY A 93 8.06 8.06 -11.21
C GLY A 93 6.96 7.43 -10.33
N ASN A 94 6.27 6.42 -10.86
CA ASN A 94 5.25 5.65 -10.12
C ASN A 94 5.87 4.95 -8.90
N SER A 95 7.00 4.26 -9.06
CA SER A 95 7.71 3.58 -7.97
C SER A 95 8.09 4.54 -6.84
N VAL A 96 8.72 5.67 -7.18
CA VAL A 96 9.16 6.68 -6.19
C VAL A 96 7.97 7.31 -5.48
N PHE A 97 6.89 7.64 -6.21
CA PHE A 97 5.66 8.18 -5.61
C PHE A 97 5.06 7.23 -4.58
N HIS A 98 4.84 5.97 -4.97
CA HIS A 98 4.18 4.99 -4.10
C HIS A 98 4.96 4.77 -2.80
N VAL A 99 6.27 4.67 -2.90
CA VAL A 99 7.13 4.47 -1.71
C VAL A 99 7.18 5.74 -0.85
N ALA A 100 7.38 6.92 -1.44
CA ALA A 100 7.45 8.16 -0.69
C ALA A 100 6.12 8.46 0.03
N ALA A 101 4.99 8.40 -0.68
CA ALA A 101 3.68 8.64 -0.09
C ALA A 101 3.28 7.53 0.88
N GLY A 102 3.49 6.26 0.51
CA GLY A 102 3.16 5.10 1.34
C GLY A 102 3.94 5.06 2.65
N SER A 103 5.25 5.35 2.62
CA SER A 103 6.08 5.44 3.83
C SER A 103 5.62 6.59 4.75
N LEU A 104 5.26 7.75 4.20
CA LEU A 104 4.73 8.87 4.99
C LEU A 104 3.37 8.55 5.62
N VAL A 105 2.50 7.81 4.91
CA VAL A 105 1.22 7.33 5.48
C VAL A 105 1.48 6.34 6.61
N LEU A 106 2.39 5.39 6.42
CA LEU A 106 2.75 4.40 7.45
C LEU A 106 3.38 5.03 8.69
N ARG A 107 4.21 6.07 8.52
CA ARG A 107 4.84 6.81 9.62
C ARG A 107 3.85 7.68 10.40
N ARG A 108 2.89 8.31 9.68
CA ARG A 108 2.01 9.32 10.28
C ARG A 108 0.75 8.73 10.91
N TYR A 109 0.27 7.61 10.39
CA TYR A 109 -0.99 7.01 10.81
C TYR A 109 -0.77 5.59 11.30
N THR A 110 -1.40 5.26 12.41
CA THR A 110 -1.29 3.93 13.05
C THR A 110 -2.45 3.01 12.75
N THR A 111 -3.54 3.54 12.20
CA THR A 111 -4.78 2.79 11.93
C THR A 111 -4.80 2.19 10.52
N TYR A 112 -5.68 1.24 10.28
CA TYR A 112 -5.84 0.57 8.98
C TYR A 112 -6.63 1.43 8.00
N LYS A 113 -7.54 2.28 8.50
CA LYS A 113 -8.45 3.13 7.72
C LYS A 113 -7.69 4.08 6.78
N GLU A 114 -6.73 4.81 7.31
CA GLU A 114 -5.97 5.78 6.51
C GLU A 114 -5.19 5.10 5.40
N LEU A 115 -4.63 3.92 5.70
CA LEU A 115 -3.91 3.13 4.71
C LEU A 115 -4.86 2.61 3.62
N GLY A 116 -6.04 2.10 4.02
CA GLY A 116 -7.08 1.67 3.09
C GLY A 116 -7.58 2.80 2.19
N ILE A 117 -7.83 3.99 2.74
CA ILE A 117 -8.23 5.18 1.99
C ILE A 117 -7.14 5.60 1.01
N PHE A 118 -5.87 5.64 1.45
CA PHE A 118 -4.75 6.00 0.58
C PHE A 118 -4.65 5.08 -0.64
N VAL A 119 -4.66 3.76 -0.43
CA VAL A 119 -4.48 2.81 -1.53
C VAL A 119 -5.73 2.56 -2.38
N SER A 120 -6.88 3.09 -2.00
CA SER A 120 -8.14 2.89 -2.73
C SER A 120 -8.21 3.67 -4.04
N SER A 121 -7.74 4.91 -4.05
CA SER A 121 -7.95 5.86 -5.14
C SER A 121 -7.20 5.52 -6.43
N GLY A 122 -6.02 4.89 -6.32
CA GLY A 122 -5.22 4.52 -7.48
C GLY A 122 -5.96 3.62 -8.47
N ALA A 123 -6.79 2.69 -7.98
CA ALA A 123 -7.58 1.81 -8.86
C ALA A 123 -8.55 2.57 -9.76
N VAL A 124 -9.14 3.66 -9.27
CA VAL A 124 -10.05 4.50 -10.05
C VAL A 124 -9.28 5.35 -11.05
N GLY A 125 -8.16 5.96 -10.63
CA GLY A 125 -7.28 6.72 -11.52
C GLY A 125 -6.75 5.86 -12.67
N LEU A 126 -6.23 4.67 -12.34
CA LEU A 126 -5.79 3.67 -13.31
C LEU A 126 -6.87 3.38 -14.36
N ALA A 127 -8.12 3.14 -13.91
CA ALA A 127 -9.21 2.79 -14.81
C ALA A 127 -9.60 3.95 -15.74
N LEU A 128 -9.66 5.18 -15.22
CA LEU A 128 -9.96 6.35 -16.06
C LEU A 128 -8.90 6.56 -17.13
N GLY A 129 -7.63 6.37 -16.79
CA GLY A 129 -6.53 6.45 -17.74
C GLY A 129 -6.54 5.32 -18.77
N LEU A 130 -6.66 4.06 -18.34
CA LEU A 130 -6.64 2.88 -19.22
C LEU A 130 -7.81 2.86 -20.23
N ASN A 131 -8.95 3.41 -19.85
CA ASN A 131 -10.11 3.47 -20.74
C ASN A 131 -10.18 4.78 -21.56
N CYS A 132 -9.10 5.56 -21.56
CA CYS A 132 -8.99 6.83 -22.29
C CYS A 132 -10.13 7.84 -21.95
N ILE A 133 -10.75 7.72 -20.78
CA ILE A 133 -11.81 8.64 -20.32
C ILE A 133 -11.21 10.01 -20.04
N VAL A 134 -9.99 10.02 -19.46
CA VAL A 134 -9.22 11.24 -19.21
C VAL A 134 -7.82 11.05 -19.75
N GLY A 135 -7.35 12.00 -20.56
CA GLY A 135 -6.00 11.98 -21.09
C GLY A 135 -4.93 12.32 -20.02
N PRO A 136 -3.62 12.17 -20.33
CA PRO A 136 -2.56 12.35 -19.33
C PRO A 136 -2.38 13.80 -18.86
N TYR A 137 -2.63 14.79 -19.71
CA TYR A 137 -2.34 16.20 -19.38
C TYR A 137 -3.22 16.80 -18.27
N PRO A 138 -4.55 16.61 -18.21
CA PRO A 138 -5.36 17.07 -17.08
C PRO A 138 -4.90 16.46 -15.76
N PHE A 139 -4.55 15.17 -15.74
CA PHE A 139 -3.98 14.51 -14.57
C PHE A 139 -2.63 15.14 -14.18
N LEU A 140 -1.75 15.42 -15.16
CA LEU A 140 -0.43 16.00 -14.91
C LEU A 140 -0.52 17.40 -14.32
N VAL A 141 -1.40 18.26 -14.83
CA VAL A 141 -1.61 19.62 -14.29
C VAL A 141 -2.06 19.55 -12.83
N ALA A 142 -3.07 18.73 -12.51
CA ALA A 142 -3.55 18.56 -11.15
C ALA A 142 -2.46 17.94 -10.24
N CYS A 143 -1.69 16.96 -10.73
CA CYS A 143 -0.57 16.35 -10.03
C CYS A 143 0.51 17.38 -9.69
N SER A 144 0.84 18.27 -10.64
CA SER A 144 1.86 19.30 -10.46
C SER A 144 1.52 20.24 -9.31
N VAL A 145 0.27 20.69 -9.24
CA VAL A 145 -0.21 21.56 -8.16
C VAL A 145 -0.11 20.84 -6.81
N LEU A 146 -0.58 19.60 -6.72
CA LEU A 146 -0.56 18.86 -5.46
C LEU A 146 0.86 18.46 -5.04
N CYS A 147 1.75 18.10 -5.96
CA CYS A 147 3.16 17.84 -5.67
C CYS A 147 3.86 19.09 -5.13
N ALA A 148 3.60 20.26 -5.71
CA ALA A 148 4.13 21.53 -5.20
C ALA A 148 3.64 21.82 -3.76
N VAL A 149 2.35 21.61 -3.49
CA VAL A 149 1.79 21.75 -2.13
C VAL A 149 2.42 20.78 -1.14
N VAL A 150 2.63 19.51 -1.53
CA VAL A 150 3.29 18.52 -0.67
C VAL A 150 4.76 18.91 -0.43
N ALA A 151 5.49 19.24 -1.48
CA ALA A 151 6.88 19.68 -1.37
C ALA A 151 6.99 20.87 -0.41
N GLN A 152 6.19 21.91 -0.61
CA GLN A 152 6.17 23.08 0.27
C GLN A 152 5.88 22.72 1.73
N ARG A 153 4.92 21.81 1.99
CA ARG A 153 4.60 21.37 3.35
C ARG A 153 5.72 20.57 3.99
N LEU A 154 6.34 19.65 3.24
CA LEU A 154 7.46 18.84 3.74
C LEU A 154 8.73 19.68 4.01
N TRP A 155 8.92 20.79 3.30
CA TRP A 155 10.02 21.74 3.59
C TRP A 155 9.81 22.51 4.89
N ARG A 156 8.54 22.74 5.30
CA ARG A 156 8.18 23.49 6.50
C ARG A 156 7.98 22.62 7.74
N THR A 157 7.89 21.29 7.57
CA THR A 157 7.63 20.36 8.68
C THR A 157 8.75 19.33 8.77
N GLU A 158 8.99 18.85 9.98
CA GLU A 158 9.84 17.67 10.16
C GLU A 158 9.13 16.43 9.60
N ILE A 159 9.92 15.54 9.00
CA ILE A 159 9.42 14.24 8.56
C ILE A 159 9.12 13.43 9.83
N PRO A 160 7.89 12.91 9.99
CA PRO A 160 7.56 12.17 11.20
C PRO A 160 8.46 10.94 11.34
N GLU A 161 9.12 10.81 12.48
CA GLU A 161 9.75 9.55 12.85
C GLU A 161 8.69 8.46 12.98
N THR A 162 9.09 7.22 12.76
CA THR A 162 8.18 6.08 12.92
C THR A 162 7.77 5.97 14.39
N VAL A 163 6.48 5.93 14.68
CA VAL A 163 5.93 5.90 16.05
C VAL A 163 6.59 4.80 16.89
N ALA A 164 6.86 3.65 16.31
CA ALA A 164 7.56 2.53 16.98
C ALA A 164 9.00 2.87 17.41
N VAL A 165 9.70 3.76 16.68
CA VAL A 165 11.05 4.18 17.04
C VAL A 165 11.01 5.15 18.22
N LYS A 166 10.02 6.05 18.28
CA LYS A 166 9.84 6.94 19.44
C LYS A 166 9.59 6.17 20.73
N THR A 167 8.74 5.14 20.70
CA THR A 167 8.44 4.33 21.90
C THR A 167 9.69 3.61 22.40
N VAL A 168 10.49 3.00 21.50
CA VAL A 168 11.73 2.31 21.87
C VAL A 168 12.80 3.27 22.40
N LEU A 169 12.93 4.47 21.82
CA LEU A 169 13.89 5.48 22.28
C LEU A 169 13.46 6.11 23.62
N GLN A 170 12.16 6.26 23.84
CA GLN A 170 11.60 6.78 25.09
C GLN A 170 11.80 5.79 26.25
N ASP A 171 11.63 4.49 26.00
CA ASP A 171 11.90 3.41 26.98
C ASP A 171 13.40 3.30 27.31
N LEU A 172 14.30 3.62 26.36
CA LEU A 172 15.75 3.64 26.59
C LEU A 172 16.23 4.89 27.36
N SER A 173 15.48 5.99 27.31
CA SER A 173 15.85 7.25 27.99
C SER A 173 15.36 7.35 29.43
N VAL A 174 14.41 6.54 29.85
CA VAL A 174 13.86 6.55 31.22
C VAL A 174 14.81 5.93 32.24
N ASP A 175 15.79 5.11 31.82
CA ASP A 175 16.73 4.46 32.75
C ASP A 175 17.93 5.34 33.19
N THR A 176 18.02 6.64 32.81
CA THR A 176 19.21 7.46 33.05
C THR A 176 19.02 8.85 33.66
N VAL A 177 17.79 9.23 34.10
CA VAL A 177 17.61 10.54 34.78
C VAL A 177 16.87 10.37 36.10
N PRO A 178 17.51 10.74 37.27
CA PRO A 178 16.81 10.79 38.56
C PRO A 178 15.76 11.91 38.54
N ASP A 179 14.57 11.61 39.05
CA ASP A 179 13.45 12.54 39.25
C ASP A 179 13.81 13.68 40.21
N ALA A 180 14.31 14.79 39.71
CA ALA A 180 14.30 16.06 40.45
C ALA A 180 14.40 17.22 39.45
N LEU A 181 13.31 17.63 38.84
CA LEU A 181 13.08 18.97 38.28
C LEU A 181 12.13 18.89 37.10
N PHE A 182 10.84 18.82 37.34
CA PHE A 182 9.86 19.48 36.45
C PHE A 182 8.42 19.24 36.95
N SER A 183 8.07 20.05 37.98
CA SER A 183 6.66 20.27 38.33
C SER A 183 6.18 21.46 37.52
N GLN A 184 5.49 21.23 36.41
CA GLN A 184 4.57 22.22 35.85
C GLN A 184 3.32 21.55 35.29
N LYS A 185 2.19 21.87 35.96
CA LYS A 185 0.83 21.54 35.55
C LYS A 185 0.52 22.14 34.17
N THR A 186 0.20 21.30 33.22
CA THR A 186 -0.57 21.71 32.04
C THR A 186 -1.80 20.82 31.95
N GLN A 187 -2.97 21.41 32.09
CA GLN A 187 -4.26 20.76 31.85
C GLN A 187 -4.32 20.24 30.43
N GLN A 188 -4.35 18.94 30.24
CA GLN A 188 -4.62 18.31 28.96
C GLN A 188 -6.06 17.83 28.93
N THR A 189 -6.79 18.35 27.97
CA THR A 189 -8.09 17.87 27.51
C THR A 189 -7.96 16.41 27.10
N GLU A 190 -8.78 15.54 27.72
CA GLU A 190 -8.80 14.08 27.45
C GLU A 190 -9.29 13.79 26.03
N THR A 191 -8.38 13.72 25.08
CA THR A 191 -8.53 12.89 23.90
C THR A 191 -8.02 11.50 24.26
N LYS A 192 -8.90 10.50 24.27
CA LYS A 192 -8.55 9.09 24.48
C LYS A 192 -7.45 8.71 23.50
N SER A 193 -6.20 8.81 23.93
CA SER A 193 -5.03 8.40 23.18
C SER A 193 -4.99 6.87 23.16
N PHE A 194 -4.91 6.32 21.96
CA PHE A 194 -4.55 4.93 21.71
C PHE A 194 -3.18 4.66 22.34
N CYS A 195 -3.13 3.89 23.42
CA CYS A 195 -1.87 3.42 24.00
C CYS A 195 -1.16 2.51 22.98
N PRO A 196 0.11 2.78 22.67
CA PRO A 196 0.92 1.80 21.94
C PRO A 196 1.04 0.51 22.78
N PRO A 197 1.21 -0.66 22.13
CA PRO A 197 1.34 -1.93 22.84
C PRO A 197 2.51 -1.88 23.83
N GLU A 198 2.27 -2.37 25.04
CA GLU A 198 3.30 -2.53 26.08
C GLU A 198 4.49 -3.33 25.53
N THR A 199 5.69 -2.92 25.93
CA THR A 199 6.95 -3.57 25.53
C THR A 199 6.94 -5.06 25.88
N PRO A 200 7.43 -5.95 25.01
CA PRO A 200 7.49 -7.38 25.28
C PRO A 200 8.40 -7.66 26.48
N ASP A 201 7.97 -8.61 27.32
CA ASP A 201 8.72 -9.09 28.48
C ASP A 201 10.17 -9.40 28.09
N ARG A 202 11.13 -8.74 28.77
CA ARG A 202 12.56 -8.73 28.42
C ARG A 202 13.27 -10.10 28.50
N ASN A 203 12.54 -11.18 28.84
CA ASN A 203 13.12 -12.50 29.11
C ASN A 203 13.01 -13.49 27.93
N LEU A 204 12.42 -13.10 26.79
CA LEU A 204 12.48 -13.95 25.59
C LEU A 204 13.78 -13.65 24.83
N PRO A 205 14.57 -14.67 24.44
CA PRO A 205 15.79 -14.44 23.70
C PRO A 205 15.49 -13.69 22.39
N ASN A 206 16.18 -12.58 22.14
CA ASN A 206 16.01 -11.72 20.95
C ASN A 206 15.98 -12.48 19.61
N VAL A 207 16.58 -13.65 19.55
CA VAL A 207 16.64 -14.53 18.38
C VAL A 207 15.27 -15.12 18.04
N SER A 208 14.47 -15.53 19.03
CA SER A 208 13.14 -16.11 18.79
C SER A 208 12.16 -15.08 18.20
N LEU A 209 12.25 -13.82 18.64
CA LEU A 209 11.39 -12.75 18.18
C LEU A 209 11.67 -12.36 16.71
N GLN A 210 12.94 -12.35 16.30
CA GLN A 210 13.34 -12.07 14.92
C GLN A 210 12.84 -13.13 13.95
N TRP A 211 12.94 -14.43 14.33
CA TRP A 211 12.42 -15.53 13.52
C TRP A 211 10.90 -15.48 13.36
N LEU A 212 10.18 -15.16 14.43
CA LEU A 212 8.71 -15.01 14.38
C LEU A 212 8.29 -13.87 13.43
N SER A 213 8.97 -12.71 13.49
CA SER A 213 8.73 -11.60 12.55
C SER A 213 9.04 -11.99 11.11
N GLY A 214 10.11 -12.77 10.88
CA GLY A 214 10.48 -13.30 9.56
C GLY A 214 9.42 -14.24 8.99
N ILE A 215 8.94 -15.18 9.78
CA ILE A 215 7.86 -16.11 9.38
C ILE A 215 6.59 -15.35 9.07
N CYS A 216 6.23 -14.39 9.94
CA CYS A 216 5.06 -13.55 9.74
C CYS A 216 5.15 -12.77 8.42
N LEU A 217 6.31 -12.16 8.14
CA LEU A 217 6.54 -11.46 6.88
C LEU A 217 6.34 -12.37 5.67
N VAL A 218 6.90 -13.58 5.68
CA VAL A 218 6.74 -14.55 4.58
C VAL A 218 5.26 -14.91 4.36
N LEU A 219 4.50 -15.16 5.43
CA LEU A 219 3.07 -15.46 5.34
C LEU A 219 2.28 -14.28 4.75
N LEU A 220 2.60 -13.06 5.16
CA LEU A 220 1.94 -11.84 4.65
C LEU A 220 2.28 -11.58 3.18
N LEU A 221 3.54 -11.74 2.79
CA LEU A 221 3.94 -11.59 1.39
C LEU A 221 3.29 -12.68 0.53
N GLY A 222 3.20 -13.92 1.02
CA GLY A 222 2.44 -15.00 0.36
C GLY A 222 0.96 -14.64 0.19
N CYS A 223 0.32 -14.08 1.20
CA CYS A 223 -1.06 -13.59 1.11
C CYS A 223 -1.23 -12.51 0.02
N ILE A 224 -0.24 -11.61 -0.12
CA ILE A 224 -0.26 -10.56 -1.15
C ILE A 224 -0.10 -11.16 -2.56
N VAL A 225 0.78 -12.14 -2.72
CA VAL A 225 0.93 -12.90 -3.98
C VAL A 225 -0.39 -13.57 -4.37
N LEU A 226 -1.04 -14.28 -3.45
CA LEU A 226 -2.35 -14.91 -3.66
C LEU A 226 -3.42 -13.89 -4.07
N ARG A 227 -3.42 -12.71 -3.44
CA ARG A 227 -4.30 -11.61 -3.83
C ARG A 227 -4.03 -11.15 -5.27
N GLY A 228 -2.78 -11.07 -5.68
CA GLY A 228 -2.39 -10.71 -7.04
C GLY A 228 -3.01 -11.66 -8.08
N PHE A 229 -3.04 -12.96 -7.80
CA PHE A 229 -3.68 -13.95 -8.67
C PHE A 229 -5.22 -13.91 -8.63
N GLY A 230 -5.81 -13.66 -7.44
CA GLY A 230 -7.25 -13.70 -7.23
C GLY A 230 -7.99 -12.38 -7.54
N SER A 231 -7.27 -11.27 -7.72
CA SER A 231 -7.88 -9.94 -7.92
C SER A 231 -8.27 -9.63 -9.37
N GLY A 232 -8.13 -10.57 -10.30
CA GLY A 232 -8.58 -10.42 -11.69
C GLY A 232 -10.09 -10.23 -11.75
N GLY A 233 -10.55 -9.03 -12.15
CA GLY A 233 -11.98 -8.80 -12.36
C GLY A 233 -12.50 -9.63 -13.55
N ALA A 234 -13.75 -10.10 -13.45
CA ALA A 234 -14.45 -10.70 -14.57
C ALA A 234 -14.72 -9.63 -15.65
N ALA A 235 -14.84 -10.08 -16.91
CA ALA A 235 -15.30 -9.19 -17.96
C ALA A 235 -16.68 -8.63 -17.57
N SER A 236 -16.84 -7.32 -17.67
CA SER A 236 -18.07 -6.63 -17.32
C SER A 236 -18.40 -5.60 -18.40
N PRO A 237 -19.65 -5.45 -18.78
CA PRO A 237 -20.08 -4.36 -19.65
C PRO A 237 -19.90 -2.98 -18.99
N TYR A 238 -19.74 -2.95 -17.67
CA TYR A 238 -19.55 -1.71 -16.90
C TYR A 238 -18.06 -1.48 -16.61
N VAL A 239 -17.42 -0.65 -17.43
CA VAL A 239 -15.97 -0.38 -17.38
C VAL A 239 -15.47 0.04 -16.01
N MET A 240 -16.25 0.84 -15.28
CA MET A 240 -15.85 1.37 -13.95
C MET A 240 -16.26 0.46 -12.78
N LEU A 241 -17.02 -0.62 -13.00
CA LEU A 241 -17.54 -1.44 -11.89
C LEU A 241 -16.41 -2.03 -11.04
N PHE A 242 -15.53 -2.83 -11.63
CA PHE A 242 -14.45 -3.47 -10.87
C PHE A 242 -13.45 -2.50 -10.27
N PRO A 243 -13.00 -1.43 -10.95
CA PRO A 243 -12.19 -0.38 -10.33
C PRO A 243 -12.84 0.24 -9.09
N CYS A 244 -14.13 0.52 -9.12
CA CYS A 244 -14.87 1.02 -7.95
C CYS A 244 -14.96 -0.06 -6.84
N VAL A 245 -15.15 -1.32 -7.19
CA VAL A 245 -15.15 -2.44 -6.23
C VAL A 245 -13.77 -2.63 -5.60
N PHE A 246 -12.68 -2.51 -6.37
CA PHE A 246 -11.31 -2.52 -5.83
C PHE A 246 -11.09 -1.39 -4.82
N ALA A 247 -11.48 -0.17 -5.19
CA ALA A 247 -11.36 0.99 -4.31
C ALA A 247 -12.20 0.82 -3.05
N ALA A 248 -13.47 0.40 -3.18
CA ALA A 248 -14.36 0.16 -2.05
C ALA A 248 -13.81 -0.92 -1.11
N GLY A 249 -13.34 -2.05 -1.67
CA GLY A 249 -12.75 -3.13 -0.86
C GLY A 249 -11.58 -2.64 -0.03
N LYS A 250 -10.62 -1.94 -0.64
CA LYS A 250 -9.46 -1.38 0.07
C LYS A 250 -9.86 -0.42 1.19
N ALA A 251 -10.78 0.51 0.93
CA ALA A 251 -11.24 1.46 1.93
C ALA A 251 -12.03 0.76 3.06
N LEU A 252 -12.99 -0.09 2.71
CA LEU A 252 -13.84 -0.81 3.68
C LEU A 252 -13.03 -1.76 4.55
N GLY A 253 -12.04 -2.47 3.99
CA GLY A 253 -11.17 -3.36 4.76
C GLY A 253 -10.48 -2.64 5.92
N GLY A 254 -9.93 -1.44 5.68
CA GLY A 254 -9.34 -0.62 6.74
C GLY A 254 -10.37 -0.09 7.74
N ILE A 255 -11.47 0.47 7.25
CA ILE A 255 -12.53 1.05 8.10
C ILE A 255 -13.16 -0.01 9.03
N ILE A 256 -13.46 -1.18 8.49
CA ILE A 256 -14.06 -2.28 9.27
C ILE A 256 -13.05 -2.79 10.30
N CYS A 257 -11.77 -2.96 9.90
CA CYS A 257 -10.73 -3.44 10.81
C CYS A 257 -10.56 -2.53 12.03
N ASP A 258 -10.60 -1.21 11.84
CA ASP A 258 -10.51 -0.26 12.95
C ASP A 258 -11.75 -0.26 13.86
N ARG A 259 -12.92 -0.64 13.33
CA ARG A 259 -14.17 -0.66 14.10
C ARG A 259 -14.39 -1.94 14.89
N VAL A 260 -14.12 -3.10 14.27
CA VAL A 260 -14.47 -4.40 14.85
C VAL A 260 -13.25 -5.24 15.27
N GLY A 261 -12.05 -4.77 14.95
CA GLY A 261 -10.79 -5.44 15.24
C GLY A 261 -10.35 -6.40 14.14
N TYR A 262 -9.06 -6.77 14.19
CA TYR A 262 -8.40 -7.57 13.14
C TYR A 262 -9.04 -8.96 12.97
N SER A 263 -9.18 -9.74 14.06
CA SER A 263 -9.66 -11.13 14.01
C SER A 263 -11.08 -11.24 13.45
N LYS A 264 -11.98 -10.34 13.86
CA LYS A 264 -13.36 -10.30 13.34
C LYS A 264 -13.38 -9.88 11.86
N THR A 265 -12.49 -8.98 11.46
CA THR A 265 -12.42 -8.53 10.05
C THR A 265 -11.95 -9.64 9.13
N ILE A 266 -10.90 -10.40 9.49
CA ILE A 266 -10.45 -11.52 8.65
C ILE A 266 -11.50 -12.64 8.58
N LEU A 267 -12.20 -12.92 9.67
CA LEU A 267 -13.34 -13.86 9.66
C LEU A 267 -14.45 -13.37 8.73
N PHE A 268 -14.80 -12.09 8.79
CA PHE A 268 -15.79 -11.50 7.89
C PHE A 268 -15.37 -11.60 6.43
N ILE A 269 -14.10 -11.27 6.10
CA ILE A 269 -13.54 -11.39 4.75
C ILE A 269 -13.60 -12.84 4.27
N PHE A 270 -13.26 -13.80 5.12
CA PHE A 270 -13.32 -15.23 4.81
C PHE A 270 -14.75 -15.66 4.49
N LEU A 271 -15.70 -15.35 5.37
CA LEU A 271 -17.11 -15.71 5.19
C LEU A 271 -17.69 -15.06 3.94
N LEU A 272 -17.38 -13.80 3.65
CA LEU A 272 -17.81 -13.09 2.44
C LEU A 272 -17.23 -13.75 1.18
N SER A 273 -15.92 -14.08 1.20
CA SER A 273 -15.28 -14.78 0.10
C SER A 273 -15.89 -16.17 -0.13
N PHE A 274 -16.11 -16.93 0.95
CA PHE A 274 -16.68 -18.27 0.87
C PHE A 274 -18.13 -18.23 0.38
N ALA A 275 -18.94 -17.29 0.87
CA ALA A 275 -20.31 -17.09 0.40
C ALA A 275 -20.35 -16.70 -1.08
N SER A 276 -19.40 -15.88 -1.55
CA SER A 276 -19.33 -15.50 -2.96
C SER A 276 -19.08 -16.70 -3.89
N LEU A 277 -18.36 -17.73 -3.42
CA LEU A 277 -18.10 -18.95 -4.18
C LEU A 277 -19.34 -19.86 -4.35
N GLN A 278 -20.38 -19.63 -3.55
CA GLN A 278 -21.67 -20.35 -3.68
C GLN A 278 -22.63 -19.65 -4.66
N LEU A 279 -22.26 -18.44 -5.09
CA LEU A 279 -23.03 -17.65 -6.04
C LEU A 279 -22.45 -17.81 -7.45
N SER A 280 -23.17 -17.31 -8.46
CA SER A 280 -22.71 -17.30 -9.84
C SER A 280 -22.84 -15.92 -10.48
N GLY A 281 -22.17 -15.73 -11.61
CA GLY A 281 -22.27 -14.50 -12.40
C GLY A 281 -21.60 -13.29 -11.77
N LEU A 282 -22.10 -12.10 -12.13
CA LEU A 282 -21.47 -10.83 -11.79
C LEU A 282 -21.45 -10.57 -10.29
N VAL A 283 -22.50 -10.94 -9.55
CA VAL A 283 -22.60 -10.74 -8.10
C VAL A 283 -21.50 -11.50 -7.37
N ALA A 284 -21.30 -12.78 -7.73
CA ALA A 284 -20.22 -13.59 -7.18
C ALA A 284 -18.84 -12.95 -7.39
N ALA A 285 -18.57 -12.50 -8.63
CA ALA A 285 -17.32 -11.84 -8.98
C ALA A 285 -17.11 -10.53 -8.19
N VAL A 286 -18.14 -9.70 -8.07
CA VAL A 286 -18.08 -8.44 -7.31
C VAL A 286 -17.77 -8.70 -5.84
N LEU A 287 -18.47 -9.64 -5.20
CA LEU A 287 -18.27 -9.94 -3.77
C LEU A 287 -16.88 -10.54 -3.51
N LEU A 288 -16.42 -11.45 -4.37
CA LEU A 288 -15.11 -12.07 -4.25
C LEU A 288 -13.99 -11.02 -4.38
N VAL A 289 -14.07 -10.19 -5.42
CA VAL A 289 -13.08 -9.12 -5.66
C VAL A 289 -13.10 -8.09 -4.55
N LEU A 290 -14.27 -7.72 -4.02
CA LEU A 290 -14.41 -6.85 -2.87
C LEU A 290 -13.66 -7.43 -1.67
N ALA A 291 -13.95 -8.69 -1.32
CA ALA A 291 -13.36 -9.38 -0.18
C ALA A 291 -11.82 -9.49 -0.29
N PHE A 292 -11.30 -9.87 -1.47
CA PHE A 292 -9.86 -9.94 -1.70
C PHE A 292 -9.17 -8.57 -1.52
N ASN A 293 -9.80 -7.49 -1.98
CA ASN A 293 -9.23 -6.15 -1.82
C ASN A 293 -9.33 -5.61 -0.39
N MET A 294 -10.28 -6.08 0.42
CA MET A 294 -10.34 -5.74 1.84
C MET A 294 -9.10 -6.20 2.61
N THR A 295 -8.37 -7.21 2.16
CA THR A 295 -7.14 -7.68 2.81
C THR A 295 -5.95 -6.71 2.64
N MET A 296 -6.02 -5.76 1.70
CA MET A 296 -4.88 -4.91 1.35
C MET A 296 -4.41 -4.00 2.50
N PRO A 297 -5.25 -3.20 3.15
CA PRO A 297 -4.80 -2.37 4.28
C PRO A 297 -4.31 -3.22 5.45
N LEU A 298 -4.90 -4.39 5.68
CA LEU A 298 -4.49 -5.32 6.74
C LEU A 298 -3.06 -5.82 6.48
N THR A 299 -2.82 -6.39 5.30
CA THR A 299 -1.50 -6.92 4.93
C THR A 299 -0.42 -5.85 4.93
N LEU A 300 -0.68 -4.65 4.39
CA LEU A 300 0.28 -3.56 4.38
C LEU A 300 0.66 -3.10 5.80
N ARG A 301 -0.32 -2.98 6.69
CA ARG A 301 -0.08 -2.60 8.09
C ARG A 301 0.74 -3.66 8.82
N LEU A 302 0.38 -4.93 8.68
CA LEU A 302 1.08 -6.03 9.33
C LEU A 302 2.51 -6.20 8.79
N VAL A 303 2.72 -6.07 7.48
CA VAL A 303 4.06 -6.08 6.87
C VAL A 303 4.93 -4.97 7.46
N HIS A 304 4.38 -3.75 7.62
CA HIS A 304 5.10 -2.66 8.28
C HIS A 304 5.44 -3.00 9.74
N TRP A 305 4.55 -3.62 10.49
CA TRP A 305 4.81 -4.01 11.89
C TRP A 305 5.87 -5.12 12.03
N CYS A 306 6.10 -5.93 10.98
CA CYS A 306 7.23 -6.87 10.98
C CYS A 306 8.59 -6.16 11.03
N ASN A 307 8.71 -4.95 10.46
CA ASN A 307 9.92 -4.14 10.55
C ASN A 307 9.59 -2.64 10.46
N PRO A 308 9.14 -2.02 11.55
CA PRO A 308 8.71 -0.62 11.57
C PRO A 308 9.81 0.39 11.25
N ARG A 309 11.08 -0.01 11.42
CA ARG A 309 12.24 0.85 11.13
C ARG A 309 12.36 1.22 9.65
N TYR A 310 11.83 0.37 8.75
CA TYR A 310 11.97 0.53 7.30
C TYR A 310 10.61 0.57 6.59
N PRO A 311 9.77 1.60 6.84
CA PRO A 311 8.41 1.67 6.30
C PRO A 311 8.36 1.73 4.77
N GLY A 312 9.31 2.40 4.13
CA GLY A 312 9.40 2.47 2.68
C GLY A 312 9.76 1.12 2.05
N MET A 313 10.75 0.41 2.63
CA MET A 313 11.12 -0.94 2.19
C MET A 313 9.96 -1.92 2.37
N MET A 314 9.28 -1.89 3.51
CA MET A 314 8.14 -2.78 3.80
C MET A 314 6.97 -2.51 2.84
N PHE A 315 6.67 -1.24 2.57
CA PHE A 315 5.67 -0.87 1.57
C PHE A 315 6.03 -1.39 0.18
N GLY A 316 7.29 -1.19 -0.23
CA GLY A 316 7.80 -1.63 -1.53
C GLY A 316 7.83 -3.16 -1.70
N LEU A 317 8.20 -3.91 -0.66
CA LEU A 317 8.12 -5.38 -0.67
C LEU A 317 6.68 -5.86 -0.88
N ALA A 318 5.73 -5.27 -0.14
CA ALA A 318 4.32 -5.61 -0.28
C ALA A 318 3.79 -5.33 -1.70
N ALA A 319 4.19 -4.21 -2.30
CA ALA A 319 3.81 -3.89 -3.67
C ALA A 319 4.47 -4.82 -4.70
N GLY A 320 5.76 -5.14 -4.55
CA GLY A 320 6.48 -6.06 -5.42
C GLY A 320 5.87 -7.46 -5.46
N CYS A 321 5.29 -7.92 -4.36
CA CYS A 321 4.61 -9.22 -4.29
C CYS A 321 3.31 -9.31 -5.10
N LEU A 322 2.83 -8.20 -5.70
CA LEU A 322 1.72 -8.23 -6.65
C LEU A 322 2.17 -8.62 -8.07
N LEU A 323 3.48 -8.49 -8.40
CA LEU A 323 4.00 -8.76 -9.75
C LEU A 323 3.72 -10.17 -10.28
N PRO A 324 3.85 -11.26 -9.49
CA PRO A 324 3.55 -12.59 -9.99
C PRO A 324 2.13 -12.69 -10.57
N GLY A 325 1.14 -12.03 -9.96
CA GLY A 325 -0.23 -11.99 -10.45
C GLY A 325 -0.41 -11.20 -11.76
N VAL A 326 0.49 -10.24 -12.05
CA VAL A 326 0.49 -9.49 -13.31
C VAL A 326 1.06 -10.32 -14.46
N PHE A 327 2.16 -11.05 -14.22
CA PHE A 327 2.90 -11.75 -15.27
C PHE A 327 2.44 -13.18 -15.51
N TYR A 328 1.93 -13.86 -14.48
CA TYR A 328 1.63 -15.29 -14.56
C TYR A 328 0.14 -15.59 -14.42
N LYS A 329 -0.55 -15.71 -15.55
CA LYS A 329 -1.97 -16.10 -15.60
C LYS A 329 -2.20 -17.61 -15.63
N GLY A 330 -1.13 -18.41 -15.64
CA GLY A 330 -1.20 -19.88 -15.75
C GLY A 330 -1.30 -20.65 -14.43
N PHE A 331 -1.35 -19.95 -13.29
CA PHE A 331 -1.42 -20.58 -11.97
C PHE A 331 -2.89 -20.90 -11.65
N SER A 332 -3.28 -22.17 -11.80
CA SER A 332 -4.67 -22.61 -11.54
C SER A 332 -4.81 -23.19 -10.13
N ILE A 333 -4.68 -22.36 -9.09
CA ILE A 333 -5.25 -22.73 -7.80
C ILE A 333 -6.76 -22.53 -7.90
N PRO A 334 -7.58 -23.54 -7.54
CA PRO A 334 -9.03 -23.35 -7.46
C PRO A 334 -9.36 -22.15 -6.56
N PRO A 335 -10.38 -21.34 -6.91
CA PRO A 335 -10.74 -20.15 -6.10
C PRO A 335 -10.96 -20.46 -4.61
N GLN A 336 -11.54 -21.64 -4.31
CA GLN A 336 -11.72 -22.14 -2.93
C GLN A 336 -10.39 -22.29 -2.20
N GLY A 337 -9.39 -22.90 -2.85
CA GLY A 337 -8.05 -23.07 -2.32
C GLY A 337 -7.36 -21.73 -2.04
N MET A 338 -7.51 -20.75 -2.95
CA MET A 338 -6.97 -19.39 -2.75
C MET A 338 -7.60 -18.70 -1.53
N VAL A 339 -8.92 -18.78 -1.37
CA VAL A 339 -9.64 -18.19 -0.22
C VAL A 339 -9.17 -18.81 1.09
N VAL A 340 -9.10 -20.14 1.17
CA VAL A 340 -8.66 -20.85 2.39
C VAL A 340 -7.22 -20.51 2.71
N LEU A 341 -6.32 -20.57 1.72
CA LEU A 341 -4.89 -20.31 1.94
C LEU A 341 -4.65 -18.85 2.35
N GLN A 342 -5.34 -17.90 1.74
CA GLN A 342 -5.26 -16.49 2.11
C GLN A 342 -5.73 -16.25 3.55
N PHE A 343 -6.83 -16.88 3.94
CA PHE A 343 -7.35 -16.80 5.31
C PHE A 343 -6.35 -17.38 6.31
N LEU A 344 -5.80 -18.57 6.04
CA LEU A 344 -4.83 -19.23 6.92
C LEU A 344 -3.55 -18.39 7.08
N CYS A 345 -3.04 -17.82 6.00
CA CYS A 345 -1.88 -16.93 6.04
C CYS A 345 -2.14 -15.69 6.91
N LEU A 346 -3.31 -15.04 6.75
CA LEU A 346 -3.66 -13.87 7.54
C LEU A 346 -3.89 -14.22 9.02
N ALA A 347 -4.60 -15.30 9.29
CA ALA A 347 -4.87 -15.73 10.66
C ALA A 347 -3.58 -16.09 11.40
N ALA A 348 -2.70 -16.87 10.76
CA ALA A 348 -1.40 -17.26 11.32
C ALA A 348 -0.49 -16.03 11.54
N ALA A 349 -0.41 -15.12 10.56
CA ALA A 349 0.38 -13.91 10.68
C ALA A 349 -0.12 -13.00 11.80
N GLY A 350 -1.42 -12.78 11.91
CA GLY A 350 -2.02 -11.99 12.99
C GLY A 350 -1.76 -12.61 14.37
N TRP A 351 -1.93 -13.93 14.49
CA TRP A 351 -1.66 -14.64 15.75
C TRP A 351 -0.17 -14.58 16.16
N LEU A 352 0.76 -14.75 15.19
CA LEU A 352 2.19 -14.61 15.45
C LEU A 352 2.56 -13.19 15.89
N LEU A 353 1.99 -12.16 15.25
CA LEU A 353 2.23 -10.77 15.62
C LEU A 353 1.64 -10.43 16.99
N GLN A 354 0.46 -10.92 17.33
CA GLN A 354 -0.12 -10.74 18.68
C GLN A 354 0.79 -11.33 19.77
N LYS A 355 1.40 -12.48 19.49
CA LYS A 355 2.38 -13.09 20.42
C LYS A 355 3.72 -12.37 20.47
N SER A 356 4.18 -11.81 19.35
CA SER A 356 5.49 -11.16 19.25
C SER A 356 5.46 -9.68 19.68
N VAL A 357 4.34 -8.98 19.49
CA VAL A 357 4.18 -7.52 19.67
C VAL A 357 2.96 -7.24 20.50
N LYS A 358 2.53 -7.96 21.49
CA LYS A 358 1.33 -7.70 22.31
C LYS A 358 0.38 -6.66 21.68
N LEU A 359 -0.22 -7.00 20.53
CA LEU A 359 -1.20 -6.14 19.86
C LEU A 359 -2.40 -5.98 20.81
N PRO A 360 -2.94 -4.77 21.00
CA PRO A 360 -4.08 -4.59 21.88
C PRO A 360 -5.27 -5.41 21.39
N ASP A 361 -5.77 -6.31 22.24
CA ASP A 361 -7.04 -6.98 22.04
C ASP A 361 -8.16 -5.92 22.07
N ARG A 362 -8.78 -5.64 20.92
CA ARG A 362 -10.01 -4.87 20.80
C ARG A 362 -11.14 -5.73 20.26
#